data_2958625f15dde0356ef62ef892520d51
#
_entry.id   2958625f15dde0356ef62ef892520d51
#
_cell.length_a   1.000
_cell.length_b   1.000
_cell.length_c   1.000
_cell.angle_alpha   90.00
_cell.angle_beta   90.00
_cell.angle_gamma   90.00
#
_symmetry.space_group_name_H-M   'P 1'
#
loop_
_entity.id
_entity.type
_entity.pdbx_description
1 polymer ?
#
loop_
_entity_poly.entity_id
_entity_poly.type
_entity_poly.pdbx_seq_one_letter_code
_entity_poly.pdbx_strand_id
1 'polypeptide(L)'
;GVGAAPWIHRIALTVGFVVIMPRVLLAAWARLEQYLLERNFPVDLREPYYRHLLRHYRRTEAKVLVIPYNYQISPQVALGLNDIIRELFDPETKLEIHDSIALGQEDNLPDKLFTADYAIRFVLFSLTSTPENEAHGLLLRSLASKNRRASPMIGIVDESAFLIRFANQPERLDERRKLWNRLFDTASDLAAFCVEAS
;
A
#
# COMPACT_ATOMS: atom_id res chain seq x y z
N GLY A 1 64.03 -22.85 17.71
CA GLY A 1 62.89 -23.11 16.76
C GLY A 1 61.84 -22.06 16.90
N VAL A 2 61.78 -21.16 15.92
CA VAL A 2 60.68 -20.13 15.89
C VAL A 2 59.42 -20.89 15.44
N GLY A 3 58.48 -21.08 16.35
CA GLY A 3 57.24 -21.83 16.09
C GLY A 3 56.45 -21.25 14.93
N ALA A 4 55.92 -22.09 14.06
CA ALA A 4 55.10 -21.71 12.89
C ALA A 4 53.76 -21.07 13.28
N ALA A 5 53.34 -21.17 14.54
CA ALA A 5 52.08 -20.67 15.07
C ALA A 5 51.79 -19.16 14.84
N PRO A 6 52.75 -18.22 15.01
CA PRO A 6 52.49 -16.79 14.80
C PRO A 6 52.17 -16.42 13.34
N TRP A 7 52.71 -17.16 12.40
CA TRP A 7 52.51 -16.96 10.96
C TRP A 7 51.09 -17.35 10.51
N ILE A 8 50.59 -18.46 11.06
CA ILE A 8 49.24 -18.96 10.73
C ILE A 8 48.18 -17.95 11.18
N HIS A 9 48.35 -17.39 12.37
CA HIS A 9 47.41 -16.37 12.85
C HIS A 9 47.46 -15.08 12.03
N ARG A 10 48.61 -14.65 11.57
CA ARG A 10 48.75 -13.47 10.71
C ARG A 10 48.09 -13.70 9.35
N ILE A 11 48.28 -14.85 8.73
CA ILE A 11 47.65 -15.21 7.45
C ILE A 11 46.12 -15.31 7.64
N ALA A 12 45.64 -15.95 8.68
CA ALA A 12 44.23 -16.08 8.98
C ALA A 12 43.56 -14.70 9.18
N LEU A 13 44.25 -13.80 9.88
CA LEU A 13 43.78 -12.45 10.13
C LEU A 13 43.76 -11.61 8.84
N THR A 14 44.77 -11.76 7.98
CA THR A 14 44.78 -11.06 6.67
C THR A 14 43.68 -11.57 5.75
N VAL A 15 43.48 -12.89 5.67
CA VAL A 15 42.36 -13.47 4.88
C VAL A 15 40.99 -13.03 5.44
N GLY A 16 40.82 -13.02 6.76
CA GLY A 16 39.62 -12.54 7.40
C GLY A 16 39.32 -11.06 7.03
N PHE A 17 40.33 -10.23 7.12
CA PHE A 17 40.18 -8.80 6.87
C PHE A 17 40.00 -8.45 5.38
N VAL A 18 40.82 -9.04 4.52
CA VAL A 18 40.84 -8.70 3.07
C VAL A 18 39.78 -9.42 2.27
N VAL A 19 39.34 -10.61 2.67
CA VAL A 19 38.39 -11.42 1.91
C VAL A 19 36.98 -11.39 2.55
N ILE A 20 36.91 -11.63 3.85
CA ILE A 20 35.61 -11.80 4.52
C ILE A 20 34.95 -10.44 4.75
N MET A 21 35.71 -9.45 5.24
CA MET A 21 35.14 -8.13 5.54
C MET A 21 34.48 -7.44 4.33
N PRO A 22 35.10 -7.36 3.13
CA PRO A 22 34.49 -6.79 1.97
C PRO A 22 33.20 -7.53 1.54
N ARG A 23 33.21 -8.88 1.65
CA ARG A 23 32.01 -9.68 1.32
C ARG A 23 30.85 -9.43 2.28
N VAL A 24 31.15 -9.29 3.57
CA VAL A 24 30.14 -8.95 4.58
C VAL A 24 29.60 -7.55 4.35
N LEU A 25 30.46 -6.57 4.03
CA LEU A 25 30.04 -5.20 3.70
C LEU A 25 29.16 -5.16 2.45
N LEU A 26 29.53 -5.89 1.39
CA LEU A 26 28.71 -5.98 0.17
C LEU A 26 27.39 -6.67 0.43
N ALA A 27 27.35 -7.73 1.22
CA ALA A 27 26.12 -8.40 1.60
C ALA A 27 25.20 -7.49 2.46
N ALA A 28 25.79 -6.73 3.37
CA ALA A 28 25.05 -5.76 4.17
C ALA A 28 24.51 -4.61 3.31
N TRP A 29 25.32 -4.12 2.37
CA TRP A 29 24.91 -3.10 1.41
C TRP A 29 23.75 -3.58 0.52
N ALA A 30 23.86 -4.78 -0.06
CA ALA A 30 22.81 -5.38 -0.88
C ALA A 30 21.51 -5.58 -0.09
N ARG A 31 21.60 -5.98 1.18
CA ARG A 31 20.44 -6.08 2.08
C ARG A 31 19.79 -4.72 2.36
N LEU A 32 20.62 -3.70 2.57
CA LEU A 32 20.13 -2.34 2.79
C LEU A 32 19.45 -1.79 1.53
N GLU A 33 20.06 -2.01 0.37
CA GLU A 33 19.47 -1.59 -0.93
C GLU A 33 18.17 -2.33 -1.21
N GLN A 34 18.10 -3.64 -0.96
CA GLN A 34 16.87 -4.41 -1.06
C GLN A 34 15.78 -3.86 -0.13
N TYR A 35 16.10 -3.58 1.13
CA TYR A 35 15.17 -3.01 2.10
C TYR A 35 14.63 -1.63 1.68
N LEU A 36 15.50 -0.77 1.12
CA LEU A 36 15.11 0.54 0.61
C LEU A 36 14.25 0.44 -0.66
N LEU A 37 14.53 -0.53 -1.55
CA LEU A 37 13.76 -0.80 -2.75
C LEU A 37 12.38 -1.40 -2.41
N GLU A 38 12.29 -2.33 -1.48
CA GLU A 38 11.01 -2.88 -1.01
C GLU A 38 10.11 -1.79 -0.41
N ARG A 39 10.70 -0.80 0.23
CA ARG A 39 9.98 0.30 0.87
C ARG A 39 9.52 1.40 -0.09
N ASN A 40 10.20 1.55 -1.22
CA ASN A 40 9.98 2.61 -2.22
C ASN A 40 9.66 2.05 -3.60
N PHE A 41 9.11 0.83 -3.69
CA PHE A 41 8.76 0.25 -4.99
C PHE A 41 7.46 0.90 -5.50
N PRO A 42 7.53 1.89 -6.40
CA PRO A 42 6.34 2.41 -7.05
C PRO A 42 5.85 1.31 -8.01
N VAL A 43 4.81 0.59 -7.60
CA VAL A 43 4.16 -0.37 -8.49
C VAL A 43 3.37 0.45 -9.50
N ASP A 44 3.92 0.64 -10.69
CA ASP A 44 3.16 1.20 -11.81
C ASP A 44 2.17 0.14 -12.31
N LEU A 45 0.94 0.21 -11.81
CA LEU A 45 -0.16 -0.68 -12.18
C LEU A 45 -0.56 -0.55 -13.67
N ARG A 46 -0.01 0.45 -14.39
CA ARG A 46 -0.21 0.63 -15.83
C ARG A 46 0.65 -0.32 -16.66
N GLU A 47 1.64 -0.96 -16.07
CA GLU A 47 2.47 -1.93 -16.82
C GLU A 47 1.63 -3.09 -17.35
N PRO A 48 1.84 -3.48 -18.62
CA PRO A 48 1.13 -4.61 -19.27
C PRO A 48 1.28 -5.93 -18.51
N TYR A 49 2.35 -6.09 -17.72
CA TYR A 49 2.62 -7.26 -16.91
C TYR A 49 1.59 -7.46 -15.78
N TYR A 50 1.24 -6.38 -15.07
CA TYR A 50 0.23 -6.45 -14.01
C TYR A 50 -1.18 -6.69 -14.58
N ARG A 51 -1.47 -6.16 -15.77
CA ARG A 51 -2.70 -6.50 -16.52
C ARG A 51 -2.76 -7.98 -16.85
N HIS A 52 -1.63 -8.62 -17.15
CA HIS A 52 -1.60 -10.06 -17.46
C HIS A 52 -1.76 -10.91 -16.20
N LEU A 53 -1.17 -10.53 -15.07
CA LEU A 53 -1.34 -11.20 -13.78
C LEU A 53 -2.80 -11.13 -13.29
N LEU A 54 -3.40 -9.96 -13.41
CA LEU A 54 -4.80 -9.73 -13.07
C LEU A 54 -5.76 -10.50 -14.00
N ARG A 55 -5.37 -10.79 -15.26
CA ARG A 55 -6.13 -11.67 -16.16
C ARG A 55 -6.34 -13.09 -15.63
N HIS A 56 -5.47 -13.57 -14.78
CA HIS A 56 -5.60 -14.91 -14.21
C HIS A 56 -6.72 -14.99 -13.15
N TYR A 57 -7.07 -13.86 -12.52
CA TYR A 57 -8.23 -13.71 -11.64
C TYR A 57 -9.58 -13.58 -12.39
N ARG A 58 -9.57 -13.51 -13.73
CA ARG A 58 -10.69 -13.22 -14.62
C ARG A 58 -11.70 -14.37 -14.83
N ARG A 59 -11.71 -15.42 -14.05
CA ARG A 59 -12.63 -16.54 -14.27
C ARG A 59 -14.00 -16.44 -13.61
N THR A 60 -14.23 -15.36 -12.85
CA THR A 60 -15.54 -15.09 -12.23
C THR A 60 -15.77 -13.59 -12.36
N GLU A 61 -17.01 -13.14 -12.55
CA GLU A 61 -17.38 -11.72 -12.54
C GLU A 61 -16.72 -11.04 -11.32
N ALA A 62 -15.58 -10.40 -11.55
CA ALA A 62 -14.81 -9.79 -10.46
C ALA A 62 -15.64 -8.67 -9.86
N LYS A 63 -15.94 -8.77 -8.58
CA LYS A 63 -16.59 -7.72 -7.81
C LYS A 63 -15.53 -6.95 -7.02
N VAL A 64 -15.57 -5.66 -7.13
CA VAL A 64 -14.68 -4.75 -6.40
C VAL A 64 -15.51 -3.94 -5.42
N LEU A 65 -15.10 -3.93 -4.17
CA LEU A 65 -15.76 -3.15 -3.12
C LEU A 65 -14.95 -1.91 -2.80
N VAL A 66 -15.61 -0.75 -2.76
CA VAL A 66 -15.05 0.50 -2.24
C VAL A 66 -15.72 0.83 -0.93
N ILE A 67 -14.93 1.04 0.10
CA ILE A 67 -15.36 1.34 1.48
C ILE A 67 -14.91 2.77 1.80
N PRO A 68 -15.78 3.78 1.68
CA PRO A 68 -15.45 5.14 2.09
C PRO A 68 -15.42 5.26 3.61
N TYR A 69 -14.48 6.02 4.13
CA TYR A 69 -14.41 6.32 5.56
C TYR A 69 -14.49 7.80 5.84
N ASN A 70 -15.51 8.18 6.61
CA ASN A 70 -15.84 9.58 6.94
C ASN A 70 -15.79 10.52 5.74
N TYR A 71 -16.22 9.99 4.59
CA TYR A 71 -16.14 10.66 3.30
C TYR A 71 -17.33 10.27 2.43
N GLN A 72 -18.03 11.28 1.89
CA GLN A 72 -19.11 11.07 0.93
C GLN A 72 -18.54 11.21 -0.48
N ILE A 73 -18.60 10.13 -1.22
CA ILE A 73 -18.12 10.10 -2.61
C ILE A 73 -19.04 10.97 -3.47
N SER A 74 -18.47 11.94 -4.16
CA SER A 74 -19.20 12.70 -5.17
C SER A 74 -19.49 11.84 -6.41
N PRO A 75 -20.55 12.14 -7.18
CA PRO A 75 -20.85 11.42 -8.41
C PRO A 75 -19.68 11.42 -9.40
N GLN A 76 -18.89 12.50 -9.45
CA GLN A 76 -17.72 12.61 -10.31
C GLN A 76 -16.60 11.64 -9.89
N VAL A 77 -16.31 11.57 -8.59
CA VAL A 77 -15.33 10.62 -8.04
C VAL A 77 -15.79 9.17 -8.24
N ALA A 78 -17.08 8.90 -8.09
CA ALA A 78 -17.64 7.57 -8.36
C ALA A 78 -17.46 7.13 -9.83
N LEU A 79 -17.67 8.05 -10.77
CA LEU A 79 -17.42 7.81 -12.19
C LEU A 79 -15.93 7.56 -12.46
N GLY A 80 -15.05 8.42 -11.94
CA GLY A 80 -13.59 8.25 -12.08
C GLY A 80 -13.10 6.92 -11.50
N LEU A 81 -13.59 6.51 -10.33
CA LEU A 81 -13.29 5.20 -9.74
C LEU A 81 -13.76 4.04 -10.63
N ASN A 82 -14.96 4.15 -11.18
CA ASN A 82 -15.48 3.13 -12.09
C ASN A 82 -14.64 3.00 -13.36
N ASP A 83 -14.18 4.12 -13.92
CA ASP A 83 -13.33 4.12 -15.12
C ASP A 83 -11.95 3.53 -14.82
N ILE A 84 -11.33 3.91 -13.70
CA ILE A 84 -10.06 3.34 -13.25
C ILE A 84 -10.19 1.82 -13.04
N ILE A 85 -11.25 1.37 -12.38
CA ILE A 85 -11.45 -0.06 -12.12
C ILE A 85 -11.67 -0.84 -13.41
N ARG A 86 -12.43 -0.30 -14.36
CA ARG A 86 -12.61 -0.91 -15.68
C ARG A 86 -11.32 -0.97 -16.50
N GLU A 87 -10.47 0.04 -16.37
CA GLU A 87 -9.17 0.06 -17.03
C GLU A 87 -8.20 -0.95 -16.41
N LEU A 88 -8.18 -1.06 -15.08
CA LEU A 88 -7.27 -1.94 -14.34
C LEU A 88 -7.67 -3.41 -14.40
N PHE A 89 -8.96 -3.72 -14.30
CA PHE A 89 -9.46 -5.09 -14.19
C PHE A 89 -10.09 -5.58 -15.50
N ASP A 90 -11.35 -5.33 -15.69
CA ASP A 90 -12.12 -5.74 -16.86
C ASP A 90 -13.32 -4.79 -17.04
N PRO A 91 -13.76 -4.50 -18.28
CA PRO A 91 -14.97 -3.74 -18.53
C PRO A 91 -16.23 -4.30 -17.86
N GLU A 92 -16.26 -5.62 -17.60
CA GLU A 92 -17.38 -6.30 -16.94
C GLU A 92 -17.27 -6.34 -15.41
N THR A 93 -16.18 -5.79 -14.83
CA THR A 93 -16.00 -5.74 -13.38
C THR A 93 -17.08 -4.87 -12.74
N LYS A 94 -17.76 -5.43 -11.75
CA LYS A 94 -18.80 -4.73 -11.01
C LYS A 94 -18.18 -3.98 -9.83
N LEU A 95 -18.28 -2.65 -9.87
CA LEU A 95 -17.94 -1.79 -8.75
C LEU A 95 -19.14 -1.71 -7.80
N GLU A 96 -18.91 -2.02 -6.54
CA GLU A 96 -19.87 -1.82 -5.44
C GLU A 96 -19.27 -0.80 -4.47
N ILE A 97 -20.02 0.28 -4.22
CA ILE A 97 -19.63 1.32 -3.27
C ILE A 97 -20.49 1.14 -2.01
N HIS A 98 -19.82 0.90 -0.88
CA HIS A 98 -20.50 0.79 0.40
C HIS A 98 -20.87 2.17 0.95
N ASP A 99 -21.86 2.23 1.84
CA ASP A 99 -22.14 3.43 2.61
C ASP A 99 -20.90 3.84 3.42
N SER A 100 -20.67 5.16 3.55
CA SER A 100 -19.53 5.67 4.27
C SER A 100 -19.55 5.21 5.74
N ILE A 101 -18.46 4.61 6.18
CA ILE A 101 -18.24 4.31 7.60
C ILE A 101 -17.99 5.63 8.32
N ALA A 102 -18.81 5.93 9.32
CA ALA A 102 -18.66 7.15 10.09
C ALA A 102 -17.51 7.04 11.11
N LEU A 103 -16.94 8.19 11.45
CA LEU A 103 -15.97 8.29 12.55
C LEU A 103 -16.59 7.77 13.85
N GLY A 104 -15.85 6.93 14.59
CA GLY A 104 -16.30 6.27 15.82
C GLY A 104 -17.00 4.92 15.59
N GLN A 105 -17.07 4.43 14.35
CA GLN A 105 -17.65 3.11 14.02
C GLN A 105 -16.58 2.07 13.59
N GLU A 106 -15.31 2.34 13.83
CA GLU A 106 -14.18 1.54 13.38
C GLU A 106 -14.20 0.11 13.95
N ASP A 107 -14.74 -0.08 15.14
CA ASP A 107 -14.86 -1.37 15.79
C ASP A 107 -16.17 -2.11 15.45
N ASN A 108 -17.18 -1.37 14.99
CA ASN A 108 -18.51 -1.92 14.67
C ASN A 108 -18.76 -2.00 13.16
N LEU A 109 -17.86 -2.67 12.45
CA LEU A 109 -17.94 -2.81 11.01
C LEU A 109 -19.03 -3.81 10.59
N PRO A 110 -19.84 -3.48 9.57
CA PRO A 110 -20.88 -4.37 9.05
C PRO A 110 -20.31 -5.69 8.52
N ASP A 111 -20.93 -6.82 8.90
CA ASP A 111 -20.49 -8.14 8.44
C ASP A 111 -20.55 -8.30 6.92
N LYS A 112 -21.41 -7.55 6.24
CA LYS A 112 -21.51 -7.53 4.78
C LYS A 112 -20.18 -7.23 4.08
N LEU A 113 -19.31 -6.43 4.70
CA LEU A 113 -17.98 -6.12 4.15
C LEU A 113 -17.09 -7.36 4.01
N PHE A 114 -17.36 -8.43 4.78
CA PHE A 114 -16.50 -9.60 4.88
C PHE A 114 -17.13 -10.88 4.32
N THR A 115 -18.45 -10.91 4.16
CA THR A 115 -19.20 -12.12 3.75
C THR A 115 -19.21 -12.31 2.24
N ALA A 116 -19.25 -11.25 1.45
CA ALA A 116 -19.28 -11.33 0.00
C ALA A 116 -17.89 -11.62 -0.58
N ASP A 117 -17.88 -12.28 -1.72
CA ASP A 117 -16.67 -12.66 -2.44
C ASP A 117 -16.23 -11.53 -3.36
N TYR A 118 -15.42 -10.60 -2.81
CA TYR A 118 -14.81 -9.52 -3.57
C TYR A 118 -13.40 -9.90 -3.97
N ALA A 119 -13.04 -9.62 -5.21
CA ALA A 119 -11.69 -9.83 -5.73
C ALA A 119 -10.71 -8.89 -5.03
N ILE A 120 -11.12 -7.66 -4.80
CA ILE A 120 -10.35 -6.62 -4.11
C ILE A 120 -11.28 -5.73 -3.29
N ARG A 121 -10.76 -5.18 -2.20
CA ARG A 121 -11.41 -4.15 -1.38
C ARG A 121 -10.56 -2.91 -1.34
N PHE A 122 -11.12 -1.79 -1.73
CA PHE A 122 -10.50 -0.49 -1.59
C PHE A 122 -11.08 0.24 -0.37
N VAL A 123 -10.20 0.75 0.48
CA VAL A 123 -10.59 1.65 1.57
C VAL A 123 -10.29 3.07 1.14
N LEU A 124 -11.33 3.87 0.95
CA LEU A 124 -11.23 5.21 0.38
C LEU A 124 -11.26 6.27 1.47
N PHE A 125 -10.21 7.07 1.49
CA PHE A 125 -10.06 8.24 2.35
C PHE A 125 -10.06 9.53 1.53
N SER A 126 -10.25 10.67 2.19
CA SER A 126 -10.06 11.98 1.57
C SER A 126 -8.76 12.61 2.03
N LEU A 127 -7.96 13.15 1.10
CA LEU A 127 -6.73 13.88 1.43
C LEU A 127 -6.98 15.13 2.27
N THR A 128 -8.22 15.67 2.24
CA THR A 128 -8.61 16.79 3.10
C THR A 128 -8.63 16.45 4.57
N SER A 129 -8.82 15.17 4.91
CA SER A 129 -8.75 14.68 6.28
C SER A 129 -7.32 14.57 6.76
N THR A 130 -7.08 14.86 8.03
CA THR A 130 -5.78 14.61 8.64
C THR A 130 -5.69 13.14 9.03
N PRO A 131 -4.65 12.40 8.58
CA PRO A 131 -4.50 11.01 8.98
C PRO A 131 -4.18 10.91 10.48
N GLU A 132 -5.00 10.14 11.20
CA GLU A 132 -4.89 9.90 12.63
C GLU A 132 -4.81 8.39 12.89
N ASN A 133 -3.88 7.97 13.72
CA ASN A 133 -3.69 6.55 13.98
C ASN A 133 -4.83 5.98 14.84
N GLU A 134 -5.44 6.80 15.69
CA GLU A 134 -6.55 6.43 16.56
C GLU A 134 -7.83 6.13 15.77
N ALA A 135 -8.07 6.84 14.68
CA ALA A 135 -9.26 6.67 13.84
C ALA A 135 -8.95 5.86 12.58
N HIS A 136 -8.16 6.42 11.66
CA HIS A 136 -7.84 5.78 10.37
C HIS A 136 -7.03 4.49 10.54
N GLY A 137 -6.02 4.52 11.44
CA GLY A 137 -5.22 3.33 11.75
C GLY A 137 -6.03 2.23 12.45
N LEU A 138 -6.97 2.59 13.33
CA LEU A 138 -7.87 1.64 13.99
C LEU A 138 -8.79 0.97 12.96
N LEU A 139 -9.40 1.75 12.04
CA LEU A 139 -10.21 1.20 10.96
C LEU A 139 -9.42 0.16 10.14
N LEU A 140 -8.22 0.51 9.70
CA LEU A 140 -7.38 -0.36 8.88
C LEU A 140 -7.07 -1.67 9.61
N ARG A 141 -6.70 -1.60 10.89
CA ARG A 141 -6.45 -2.78 11.73
C ARG A 141 -7.72 -3.61 11.92
N SER A 142 -8.86 -2.99 12.17
CA SER A 142 -10.15 -3.67 12.32
C SER A 142 -10.58 -4.39 11.05
N LEU A 143 -10.41 -3.75 9.90
CA LEU A 143 -10.66 -4.36 8.59
C LEU A 143 -9.71 -5.54 8.33
N ALA A 144 -8.41 -5.37 8.57
CA ALA A 144 -7.42 -6.43 8.39
C ALA A 144 -7.71 -7.64 9.29
N SER A 145 -8.02 -7.41 10.56
CA SER A 145 -8.30 -8.49 11.53
C SER A 145 -9.53 -9.31 11.19
N LYS A 146 -10.56 -8.70 10.59
CA LYS A 146 -11.82 -9.35 10.18
C LYS A 146 -11.74 -9.95 8.77
N ASN A 147 -10.72 -9.62 7.98
CA ASN A 147 -10.56 -10.10 6.60
C ASN A 147 -10.06 -11.56 6.55
N ARG A 148 -10.90 -12.50 7.01
CA ARG A 148 -10.56 -13.93 7.07
C ARG A 148 -10.32 -14.59 5.71
N ARG A 149 -10.82 -14.01 4.62
CA ARG A 149 -10.71 -14.55 3.25
C ARG A 149 -9.45 -14.14 2.53
N ALA A 150 -8.55 -13.38 3.19
CA ALA A 150 -7.28 -12.90 2.63
C ALA A 150 -7.42 -12.20 1.25
N SER A 151 -8.60 -11.61 0.96
CA SER A 151 -8.74 -10.79 -0.25
C SER A 151 -7.85 -9.57 -0.12
N PRO A 152 -7.15 -9.18 -1.17
CA PRO A 152 -6.33 -7.99 -1.16
C PRO A 152 -7.14 -6.77 -0.70
N MET A 153 -6.54 -5.98 0.17
CA MET A 153 -7.13 -4.74 0.66
C MET A 153 -6.14 -3.61 0.39
N ILE A 154 -6.62 -2.54 -0.23
CA ILE A 154 -5.78 -1.44 -0.68
C ILE A 154 -6.37 -0.14 -0.15
N GLY A 155 -5.55 0.64 0.56
CA GLY A 155 -5.90 2.00 0.95
C GLY A 155 -5.69 2.96 -0.22
N ILE A 156 -6.70 3.74 -0.54
CA ILE A 156 -6.64 4.80 -1.55
C ILE A 156 -7.06 6.13 -0.95
N VAL A 157 -6.48 7.21 -1.44
CA VAL A 157 -6.77 8.57 -0.96
C VAL A 157 -7.21 9.41 -2.14
N ASP A 158 -8.41 9.98 -2.05
CA ASP A 158 -8.91 10.94 -3.02
C ASP A 158 -8.29 12.32 -2.76
N GLU A 159 -7.58 12.83 -3.74
CA GLU A 159 -6.89 14.12 -3.70
C GLU A 159 -7.69 15.26 -4.35
N SER A 160 -8.76 14.96 -5.07
CA SER A 160 -9.46 15.90 -5.94
C SER A 160 -9.90 17.18 -5.20
N ALA A 161 -10.54 17.06 -4.06
CA ALA A 161 -10.98 18.21 -3.27
C ALA A 161 -9.81 19.01 -2.67
N PHE A 162 -8.71 18.34 -2.34
CA PHE A 162 -7.49 18.98 -1.83
C PHE A 162 -6.80 19.78 -2.94
N LEU A 163 -6.67 19.21 -4.14
CA LEU A 163 -6.08 19.86 -5.29
C LEU A 163 -6.83 21.11 -5.70
N ILE A 164 -8.17 21.07 -5.73
CA ILE A 164 -9.00 22.25 -6.01
C ILE A 164 -8.71 23.35 -4.97
N ARG A 165 -8.62 23.00 -3.69
CA ARG A 165 -8.45 23.97 -2.61
C ARG A 165 -7.04 24.54 -2.52
N PHE A 166 -6.02 23.74 -2.86
CA PHE A 166 -4.59 24.07 -2.68
C PHE A 166 -3.79 23.98 -3.98
N ALA A 167 -4.41 24.26 -5.14
CA ALA A 167 -3.80 24.15 -6.47
C ALA A 167 -2.44 24.85 -6.61
N ASN A 168 -2.22 25.95 -5.88
CA ASN A 168 -0.99 26.75 -5.94
C ASN A 168 0.01 26.43 -4.81
N GLN A 169 -0.18 25.32 -4.07
CA GLN A 169 0.65 24.98 -2.93
C GLN A 169 1.12 23.51 -3.00
N PRO A 170 2.02 23.19 -3.94
CA PRO A 170 2.49 21.81 -4.15
C PRO A 170 3.21 21.23 -2.92
N GLU A 171 3.89 22.07 -2.14
CA GLU A 171 4.57 21.63 -0.91
C GLU A 171 3.58 21.04 0.11
N ARG A 172 2.40 21.65 0.25
CA ARG A 172 1.35 21.12 1.14
C ARG A 172 0.79 19.79 0.69
N LEU A 173 0.66 19.61 -0.62
CA LEU A 173 0.23 18.33 -1.20
C LEU A 173 1.24 17.23 -0.85
N ASP A 174 2.52 17.50 -1.05
CA ASP A 174 3.59 16.56 -0.78
C ASP A 174 3.70 16.20 0.71
N GLU A 175 3.58 17.19 1.59
CA GLU A 175 3.53 16.96 3.03
C GLU A 175 2.33 16.09 3.43
N ARG A 176 1.14 16.34 2.84
CA ARG A 176 -0.06 15.58 3.14
C ARG A 176 0.05 14.13 2.65
N ARG A 177 0.58 13.92 1.46
CA ARG A 177 0.89 12.59 0.91
C ARG A 177 1.85 11.82 1.82
N LYS A 178 2.91 12.47 2.31
CA LYS A 178 3.88 11.87 3.25
C LYS A 178 3.22 11.43 4.56
N LEU A 179 2.26 12.20 5.08
CA LEU A 179 1.54 11.83 6.29
C LEU A 179 0.65 10.60 6.08
N TRP A 180 -0.06 10.52 4.96
CA TRP A 180 -0.87 9.36 4.61
C TRP A 180 0.00 8.12 4.37
N ASN A 181 1.10 8.24 3.66
CA ASN A 181 2.04 7.14 3.45
C ASN A 181 2.58 6.59 4.78
N ARG A 182 2.93 7.46 5.73
CA ARG A 182 3.35 7.01 7.07
C ARG A 182 2.27 6.26 7.82
N LEU A 183 1.02 6.68 7.70
CA LEU A 183 -0.11 5.96 8.32
C LEU A 183 -0.23 4.56 7.73
N PHE A 184 -0.20 4.43 6.41
CA PHE A 184 -0.28 3.15 5.72
C PHE A 184 0.92 2.24 6.03
N ASP A 185 2.13 2.78 6.08
CA ASP A 185 3.34 2.05 6.51
C ASP A 185 3.22 1.48 7.93
N THR A 186 2.53 2.20 8.81
CA THR A 186 2.32 1.77 10.20
C THR A 186 1.22 0.72 10.30
N ALA A 187 0.29 0.70 9.38
CA ALA A 187 -0.81 -0.27 9.33
C ALA A 187 -0.44 -1.61 8.68
N SER A 188 0.81 -1.93 8.58
CA SER A 188 1.66 -3.08 8.17
C SER A 188 1.12 -4.20 7.26
N ASP A 189 -0.16 -4.27 6.92
CA ASP A 189 -0.74 -5.34 6.10
C ASP A 189 -1.52 -4.82 4.87
N LEU A 190 -1.45 -3.52 4.59
CA LEU A 190 -2.17 -2.90 3.48
C LEU A 190 -1.20 -2.28 2.48
N ALA A 191 -1.36 -2.64 1.22
CA ALA A 191 -0.74 -1.88 0.14
C ALA A 191 -1.41 -0.50 0.04
N ALA A 192 -0.61 0.57 -0.03
CA ALA A 192 -1.11 1.94 -0.03
C ALA A 192 -0.90 2.59 -1.40
N PHE A 193 -1.92 3.25 -1.92
CA PHE A 193 -1.83 4.04 -3.14
C PHE A 193 -2.53 5.38 -2.99
N CYS A 194 -1.86 6.45 -3.35
CA CYS A 194 -2.50 7.74 -3.56
C CYS A 194 -2.99 7.79 -5.01
N VAL A 195 -4.29 7.96 -5.21
CA VAL A 195 -4.90 8.07 -6.54
C VAL A 195 -5.41 9.48 -6.74
N GLU A 196 -4.94 10.11 -7.80
CA GLU A 196 -5.51 11.34 -8.32
C GLU A 196 -6.73 10.95 -9.18
N ALA A 197 -7.92 11.19 -8.66
CA ALA A 197 -9.15 11.04 -9.42
C ALA A 197 -9.35 12.35 -10.22
N SER A 198 -8.76 12.43 -11.40
CA SER A 198 -8.97 13.52 -12.37
C SER A 198 -10.17 13.26 -13.24
#